data_74685a5369cbb38aa718763bb85a2af3
#
_entry.id   74685a5369cbb38aa718763bb85a2af3
#
_cell.length_a   1.000
_cell.length_b   1.000
_cell.length_c   1.000
_cell.angle_alpha   90.00
_cell.angle_beta   90.00
_cell.angle_gamma   90.00
#
_symmetry.space_group_name_H-M   'P 1'
#
loop_
_entity.id
_entity.type
_entity.pdbx_description
1 polymer ?
#
loop_
_entity_poly.entity_id
_entity_poly.type
_entity_poly.pdbx_seq_one_letter_code
_entity_poly.pdbx_strand_id
1 'polypeptide(L)'
;MAANKDYWAARALQREAEAYARGAELSARLYDAYQTALRDLRRQINDFYVRYARENRLTYAEAVKALTRAEAREWKATLGEWVERINAESDPEIKARLKAELDALSYRSRMDRLEALCGQMEMTLDELYVRCTRETSEGCGEAYLESYYKKSFDIQQRAGRIWEVAGIDSGMVEDVLSYPWSGANFSDRLWRNKAALLFNLRQDLTQGLIKGTGIAPLSKSLSEQMGQSYKAAERVVRTELNHFHNEADRAAYQAAGIEWYEFMATLDSRTCAVCGALDGKRFKVEEAKTGVNYPPMHPNDRCITVEWDPEEQAEWAAAGEKMPERMTYEEWYQRQVAEHGEGYVERERKRVYNITSDKEQYQRLKEKLGENAPATFEAFQNIKYSSGDDYAQFKAYARDIGNGDLTPLADFKLYQDTASRIDAELVGVITSDGTEIVAKSDHFVSRVIGSVEERRSGVEISSVREALTNPERTDSRRGKKGVSVRYFGKEAIVTVNPDTGTIIQANPRHSRKEMEQ
;
A
#
# COMPACT_ATOMS: atom_id res chain seq x y z
N MET A 1 27.08 39.48 10.80
CA MET A 1 26.25 39.18 9.60
C MET A 1 25.15 38.28 10.08
N ALA A 2 23.92 38.80 10.20
CA ALA A 2 22.76 37.99 10.56
C ALA A 2 22.56 36.96 9.43
N ALA A 3 22.85 35.70 9.72
CA ALA A 3 22.55 34.62 8.79
C ALA A 3 21.02 34.53 8.67
N ASN A 4 20.53 34.67 7.46
CA ASN A 4 19.13 34.73 7.11
C ASN A 4 18.38 33.49 7.69
N LYS A 5 17.33 33.69 8.48
CA LYS A 5 16.52 32.61 9.08
C LYS A 5 15.97 31.67 8.00
N ASP A 6 15.63 32.21 6.84
CA ASP A 6 15.20 31.44 5.67
C ASP A 6 16.28 30.44 5.21
N TYR A 7 17.56 30.80 5.35
CA TYR A 7 18.69 29.92 5.03
C TYR A 7 18.73 28.70 5.95
N TRP A 8 18.58 28.91 7.27
CA TRP A 8 18.65 27.81 8.24
C TRP A 8 17.42 26.89 8.17
N ALA A 9 16.25 27.48 7.95
CA ALA A 9 15.04 26.70 7.69
C ALA A 9 15.16 25.88 6.39
N ALA A 10 15.67 26.49 5.31
CA ALA A 10 15.91 25.78 4.06
C ALA A 10 16.94 24.64 4.23
N ARG A 11 17.99 24.88 5.04
CA ARG A 11 19.00 23.88 5.32
C ARG A 11 18.47 22.72 6.17
N ALA A 12 17.59 23.00 7.14
CA ALA A 12 16.92 21.98 7.93
C ALA A 12 15.99 21.11 7.05
N LEU A 13 15.25 21.73 6.12
CA LEU A 13 14.42 21.01 5.13
C LEU A 13 15.27 20.16 4.17
N GLN A 14 16.45 20.67 3.76
CA GLN A 14 17.37 19.88 2.95
C GLN A 14 17.84 18.63 3.70
N ARG A 15 18.17 18.75 4.99
CA ARG A 15 18.58 17.59 5.82
C ARG A 15 17.44 16.59 6.02
N GLU A 16 16.19 17.08 6.20
CA GLU A 16 15.01 16.20 6.23
C GLU A 16 14.90 15.42 4.92
N ALA A 17 15.05 16.09 3.78
CA ALA A 17 15.00 15.44 2.47
C ALA A 17 16.11 14.39 2.29
N GLU A 18 17.33 14.66 2.76
CA GLU A 18 18.45 13.70 2.77
C GLU A 18 18.14 12.50 3.67
N ALA A 19 17.62 12.72 4.88
CA ALA A 19 17.21 11.64 5.79
C ALA A 19 16.07 10.80 5.20
N TYR A 20 15.11 11.43 4.53
CA TYR A 20 14.03 10.74 3.84
C TYR A 20 14.53 9.90 2.65
N ALA A 21 15.49 10.41 1.88
CA ALA A 21 16.10 9.68 0.78
C ALA A 21 16.83 8.42 1.26
N ARG A 22 17.56 8.49 2.37
CA ARG A 22 18.17 7.30 3.01
C ARG A 22 17.13 6.28 3.45
N GLY A 23 16.02 6.76 4.01
CA GLY A 23 14.90 5.89 4.34
C GLY A 23 14.36 5.13 3.12
N ALA A 24 14.35 5.78 1.96
CA ALA A 24 13.95 5.14 0.71
C ALA A 24 14.97 4.09 0.23
N GLU A 25 16.28 4.38 0.32
CA GLU A 25 17.34 3.44 -0.03
C GLU A 25 17.35 2.21 0.87
N LEU A 26 17.25 2.41 2.18
CA LEU A 26 17.16 1.31 3.14
C LEU A 26 15.89 0.48 2.91
N SER A 27 14.76 1.13 2.68
CA SER A 27 13.50 0.44 2.33
C SER A 27 13.63 -0.39 1.05
N ALA A 28 14.37 0.08 0.05
CA ALA A 28 14.63 -0.68 -1.19
C ALA A 28 15.48 -1.93 -0.93
N ARG A 29 16.53 -1.84 -0.10
CA ARG A 29 17.33 -3.00 0.30
C ARG A 29 16.49 -4.05 1.05
N LEU A 30 15.64 -3.61 1.97
CA LEU A 30 14.70 -4.51 2.65
C LEU A 30 13.74 -5.15 1.66
N TYR A 31 13.22 -4.40 0.68
CA TYR A 31 12.34 -4.94 -0.35
C TYR A 31 13.02 -6.08 -1.13
N ASP A 32 14.26 -5.91 -1.54
CA ASP A 32 15.01 -6.94 -2.26
C ASP A 32 15.23 -8.19 -1.41
N ALA A 33 15.50 -8.02 -0.11
CA ALA A 33 15.58 -9.13 0.84
C ALA A 33 14.25 -9.89 0.96
N TYR A 34 13.12 -9.18 1.06
CA TYR A 34 11.78 -9.77 1.07
C TYR A 34 11.44 -10.49 -0.24
N GLN A 35 11.82 -9.94 -1.40
CA GLN A 35 11.63 -10.61 -2.70
C GLN A 35 12.46 -11.88 -2.83
N THR A 36 13.65 -11.90 -2.27
CA THR A 36 14.51 -13.09 -2.24
C THR A 36 13.89 -14.17 -1.36
N ALA A 37 13.49 -13.83 -0.14
CA ALA A 37 12.79 -14.76 0.77
C ALA A 37 11.49 -15.29 0.14
N LEU A 38 10.71 -14.44 -0.52
CA LEU A 38 9.49 -14.87 -1.22
C LEU A 38 9.76 -15.91 -2.33
N ARG A 39 10.83 -15.72 -3.11
CA ARG A 39 11.24 -16.71 -4.13
C ARG A 39 11.62 -18.04 -3.49
N ASP A 40 12.38 -18.01 -2.39
CA ASP A 40 12.77 -19.20 -1.66
C ASP A 40 11.59 -19.96 -1.07
N LEU A 41 10.66 -19.24 -0.41
CA LEU A 41 9.44 -19.81 0.15
C LEU A 41 8.56 -20.46 -0.95
N ARG A 42 8.42 -19.79 -2.10
CA ARG A 42 7.68 -20.36 -3.24
C ARG A 42 8.32 -21.64 -3.75
N ARG A 43 9.65 -21.66 -3.85
CA ARG A 43 10.40 -22.86 -4.27
C ARG A 43 10.19 -24.00 -3.27
N GLN A 44 10.32 -23.75 -1.98
CA GLN A 44 10.11 -24.74 -0.93
C GLN A 44 8.73 -25.37 -0.99
N ILE A 45 7.68 -24.56 -1.14
CA ILE A 45 6.30 -25.03 -1.28
C ILE A 45 6.15 -25.87 -2.55
N ASN A 46 6.68 -25.41 -3.70
CA ASN A 46 6.61 -26.14 -4.96
C ASN A 46 7.33 -27.50 -4.86
N ASP A 47 8.55 -27.51 -4.33
CA ASP A 47 9.36 -28.73 -4.17
C ASP A 47 8.69 -29.74 -3.23
N PHE A 48 8.05 -29.25 -2.18
CA PHE A 48 7.23 -30.07 -1.29
C PHE A 48 6.15 -30.83 -2.08
N TYR A 49 5.36 -30.14 -2.91
CA TYR A 49 4.31 -30.77 -3.71
C TYR A 49 4.85 -31.71 -4.79
N VAL A 50 5.93 -31.33 -5.47
CA VAL A 50 6.56 -32.17 -6.50
C VAL A 50 7.11 -33.46 -5.92
N ARG A 51 7.83 -33.39 -4.79
CA ARG A 51 8.38 -34.57 -4.11
C ARG A 51 7.28 -35.49 -3.61
N TYR A 52 6.24 -34.92 -3.01
CA TYR A 52 5.08 -35.69 -2.54
C TYR A 52 4.37 -36.44 -3.70
N ALA A 53 4.14 -35.75 -4.83
CA ALA A 53 3.56 -36.37 -6.03
C ALA A 53 4.41 -37.54 -6.52
N ARG A 54 5.73 -37.35 -6.61
CA ARG A 54 6.68 -38.35 -7.10
C ARG A 54 6.75 -39.59 -6.21
N GLU A 55 6.83 -39.40 -4.90
CA GLU A 55 6.94 -40.50 -3.94
C GLU A 55 5.67 -41.34 -3.85
N ASN A 56 4.50 -40.72 -4.02
CA ASN A 56 3.22 -41.40 -3.96
C ASN A 56 2.72 -41.87 -5.34
N ARG A 57 3.51 -41.72 -6.40
CA ARG A 57 3.14 -42.04 -7.80
C ARG A 57 1.85 -41.36 -8.25
N LEU A 58 1.64 -40.14 -7.80
CA LEU A 58 0.47 -39.32 -8.09
C LEU A 58 0.84 -38.28 -9.17
N THR A 59 -0.15 -37.87 -9.95
CA THR A 59 -0.02 -36.62 -10.70
C THR A 59 0.06 -35.45 -9.73
N TYR A 60 0.61 -34.33 -10.17
CA TYR A 60 0.68 -33.12 -9.35
C TYR A 60 -0.69 -32.69 -8.79
N ALA A 61 -1.75 -32.77 -9.61
CA ALA A 61 -3.13 -32.45 -9.19
C ALA A 61 -3.68 -33.42 -8.14
N GLU A 62 -3.33 -34.71 -8.25
CA GLU A 62 -3.70 -35.72 -7.26
C GLU A 62 -2.92 -35.56 -5.96
N ALA A 63 -1.64 -35.18 -6.02
CA ALA A 63 -0.82 -34.89 -4.86
C ALA A 63 -1.37 -33.73 -4.05
N VAL A 64 -1.81 -32.67 -4.68
CA VAL A 64 -2.48 -31.53 -4.02
C VAL A 64 -3.71 -31.98 -3.23
N LYS A 65 -4.51 -32.92 -3.77
CA LYS A 65 -5.70 -33.46 -3.10
C LYS A 65 -5.37 -34.49 -2.01
N ALA A 66 -4.30 -35.25 -2.16
CA ALA A 66 -3.94 -36.34 -1.26
C ALA A 66 -3.14 -35.90 -0.03
N LEU A 67 -2.52 -34.71 -0.05
CA LEU A 67 -1.76 -34.14 1.08
C LEU A 67 -2.60 -33.94 2.36
N THR A 68 -3.92 -33.94 2.24
CA THR A 68 -4.85 -33.87 3.37
C THR A 68 -4.81 -35.11 4.30
N ARG A 69 -4.12 -36.19 3.89
CA ARG A 69 -4.06 -37.49 4.60
C ARG A 69 -2.62 -37.98 4.80
N ALA A 70 -1.61 -37.12 4.68
CA ALA A 70 -0.21 -37.55 4.68
C ALA A 70 0.27 -38.00 6.07
N GLU A 71 0.79 -39.23 6.14
CA GLU A 71 1.52 -39.77 7.29
C GLU A 71 2.94 -39.20 7.38
N ALA A 72 3.47 -39.08 8.59
CA ALA A 72 4.79 -38.59 8.92
C ALA A 72 5.92 -39.40 8.25
N ARG A 73 6.81 -38.76 7.47
CA ARG A 73 8.07 -39.32 6.98
C ARG A 73 9.20 -38.29 7.11
N GLU A 74 10.38 -38.80 7.45
CA GLU A 74 11.60 -38.04 7.69
C GLU A 74 12.18 -37.41 6.41
N TRP A 75 12.42 -36.09 6.39
CA TRP A 75 12.92 -35.33 5.23
C TRP A 75 14.45 -35.11 5.30
N LYS A 76 15.22 -36.20 5.14
CA LYS A 76 16.69 -36.15 5.24
C LYS A 76 17.38 -35.32 4.12
N ALA A 77 16.84 -35.32 2.91
CA ALA A 77 17.47 -34.61 1.79
C ALA A 77 17.46 -33.09 1.98
N THR A 78 16.37 -32.54 2.53
CA THR A 78 16.19 -31.09 2.71
C THR A 78 17.03 -30.54 3.86
N LEU A 79 17.26 -31.32 4.91
CA LEU A 79 18.20 -30.98 5.98
C LEU A 79 19.63 -30.89 5.44
N GLY A 80 20.01 -31.73 4.47
CA GLY A 80 21.33 -31.66 3.79
C GLY A 80 21.53 -30.36 3.03
N GLU A 81 20.50 -29.89 2.30
CA GLU A 81 20.56 -28.61 1.57
C GLU A 81 20.74 -27.43 2.54
N TRP A 82 20.10 -27.46 3.70
CA TRP A 82 20.30 -26.44 4.72
C TRP A 82 21.69 -26.47 5.37
N VAL A 83 22.25 -27.65 5.57
CA VAL A 83 23.65 -27.78 6.04
C VAL A 83 24.62 -27.13 5.05
N GLU A 84 24.45 -27.37 3.74
CA GLU A 84 25.28 -26.74 2.71
C GLU A 84 25.11 -25.21 2.71
N ARG A 85 23.88 -24.72 2.80
CA ARG A 85 23.58 -23.27 2.85
C ARG A 85 24.20 -22.61 4.10
N ILE A 86 24.07 -23.21 5.26
CA ILE A 86 24.66 -22.74 6.52
C ILE A 86 26.19 -22.70 6.40
N ASN A 87 26.79 -23.72 5.79
CA ASN A 87 28.25 -23.75 5.61
C ASN A 87 28.74 -22.66 4.65
N ALA A 88 27.95 -22.31 3.65
CA ALA A 88 28.25 -21.26 2.67
C ALA A 88 27.93 -19.84 3.20
N GLU A 89 27.16 -19.70 4.28
CA GLU A 89 26.82 -18.40 4.84
C GLU A 89 28.03 -17.74 5.49
N SER A 90 28.31 -16.51 5.08
CA SER A 90 29.46 -15.72 5.55
C SER A 90 29.14 -14.89 6.77
N ASP A 91 27.86 -14.56 7.03
CA ASP A 91 27.43 -13.79 8.17
C ASP A 91 27.38 -14.64 9.44
N PRO A 92 28.18 -14.31 10.49
CA PRO A 92 28.26 -15.13 11.69
C PRO A 92 26.93 -15.23 12.47
N GLU A 93 26.12 -14.16 12.48
CA GLU A 93 24.86 -14.12 13.23
C GLU A 93 23.80 -14.96 12.52
N ILE A 94 23.66 -14.80 11.20
CA ILE A 94 22.76 -15.62 10.38
C ILE A 94 23.17 -17.09 10.49
N LYS A 95 24.47 -17.38 10.35
CA LYS A 95 25.01 -18.74 10.46
C LYS A 95 24.72 -19.40 11.81
N ALA A 96 24.95 -18.68 12.90
CA ALA A 96 24.69 -19.20 14.25
C ALA A 96 23.21 -19.49 14.47
N ARG A 97 22.32 -18.59 14.03
CA ARG A 97 20.89 -18.74 14.17
C ARG A 97 20.33 -19.90 13.33
N LEU A 98 20.68 -19.96 12.05
CA LEU A 98 20.26 -21.07 11.18
C LEU A 98 20.79 -22.42 11.67
N LYS A 99 21.98 -22.45 12.25
CA LYS A 99 22.54 -23.67 12.86
C LYS A 99 21.73 -24.12 14.08
N ALA A 100 21.36 -23.17 14.96
CA ALA A 100 20.54 -23.49 16.14
C ALA A 100 19.17 -24.04 15.75
N GLU A 101 18.51 -23.49 14.73
CA GLU A 101 17.24 -23.99 14.20
C GLU A 101 17.39 -25.38 13.54
N LEU A 102 18.44 -25.57 12.75
CA LEU A 102 18.72 -26.88 12.15
C LEU A 102 18.97 -27.96 13.20
N ASP A 103 19.71 -27.63 14.27
CA ASP A 103 19.96 -28.54 15.40
C ASP A 103 18.63 -28.87 16.11
N ALA A 104 17.76 -27.90 16.37
CA ALA A 104 16.44 -28.11 16.95
C ALA A 104 15.55 -29.01 16.08
N LEU A 105 15.58 -28.85 14.76
CA LEU A 105 14.86 -29.70 13.81
C LEU A 105 15.43 -31.13 13.77
N SER A 106 16.75 -31.31 13.87
CA SER A 106 17.41 -32.62 13.82
C SER A 106 17.14 -33.50 15.06
N TYR A 107 16.87 -32.90 16.23
CA TYR A 107 16.53 -33.61 17.45
C TYR A 107 15.08 -34.17 17.46
N ARG A 108 14.22 -33.70 16.55
CA ARG A 108 12.86 -34.25 16.41
C ARG A 108 12.91 -35.55 15.60
N SER A 109 12.93 -36.66 16.26
CA SER A 109 13.06 -38.01 15.66
C SER A 109 11.90 -38.46 14.77
N ARG A 110 10.78 -37.71 14.79
CA ARG A 110 9.60 -37.93 13.93
C ARG A 110 8.94 -36.60 13.65
N MET A 111 9.25 -36.04 12.51
CA MET A 111 8.56 -34.87 11.96
C MET A 111 7.67 -35.31 10.81
N ASP A 112 6.44 -34.81 10.77
CA ASP A 112 5.67 -34.93 9.55
C ASP A 112 6.23 -33.97 8.46
N ARG A 113 5.83 -34.19 7.22
CA ARG A 113 6.35 -33.40 6.08
C ARG A 113 5.94 -31.93 6.14
N LEU A 114 4.77 -31.67 6.72
CA LEU A 114 4.28 -30.32 6.89
C LEU A 114 5.09 -29.57 7.95
N GLU A 115 5.41 -30.22 9.06
CA GLU A 115 6.29 -29.64 10.10
C GLU A 115 7.67 -29.34 9.54
N ALA A 116 8.24 -30.25 8.70
CA ALA A 116 9.51 -30.02 8.03
C ALA A 116 9.48 -28.79 7.10
N LEU A 117 8.42 -28.65 6.29
CA LEU A 117 8.24 -27.49 5.43
C LEU A 117 8.09 -26.20 6.25
N CYS A 118 7.29 -26.22 7.32
CA CYS A 118 7.13 -25.08 8.23
C CYS A 118 8.46 -24.68 8.89
N GLY A 119 9.30 -25.66 9.26
CA GLY A 119 10.64 -25.39 9.79
C GLY A 119 11.56 -24.71 8.78
N GLN A 120 11.56 -25.15 7.51
CA GLN A 120 12.32 -24.51 6.45
C GLN A 120 11.86 -23.07 6.18
N MET A 121 10.54 -22.85 6.15
CA MET A 121 9.99 -21.50 6.02
C MET A 121 10.42 -20.60 7.17
N GLU A 122 10.43 -21.14 8.41
CA GLU A 122 10.91 -20.41 9.59
C GLU A 122 12.39 -20.01 9.44
N MET A 123 13.26 -20.94 9.02
CA MET A 123 14.67 -20.66 8.77
C MET A 123 14.87 -19.58 7.70
N THR A 124 14.10 -19.62 6.60
CA THR A 124 14.13 -18.57 5.57
C THR A 124 13.71 -17.22 6.13
N LEU A 125 12.70 -17.19 7.00
CA LEU A 125 12.26 -15.96 7.65
C LEU A 125 13.28 -15.48 8.71
N ASP A 126 13.94 -16.36 9.43
CA ASP A 126 15.02 -16.01 10.36
C ASP A 126 16.15 -15.30 9.62
N GLU A 127 16.61 -15.85 8.51
CA GLU A 127 17.63 -15.21 7.67
C GLU A 127 17.18 -13.82 7.21
N LEU A 128 15.96 -13.70 6.71
CA LEU A 128 15.39 -12.42 6.28
C LEU A 128 15.42 -11.38 7.42
N TYR A 129 14.91 -11.76 8.59
CA TYR A 129 14.75 -10.80 9.69
C TYR A 129 16.05 -10.45 10.41
N VAL A 130 17.03 -11.35 10.45
CA VAL A 130 18.40 -11.02 10.89
C VAL A 130 19.00 -9.96 9.95
N ARG A 131 18.89 -10.16 8.62
CA ARG A 131 19.34 -9.15 7.64
C ARG A 131 18.63 -7.82 7.81
N CYS A 132 17.29 -7.83 7.90
CA CYS A 132 16.51 -6.61 8.10
C CYS A 132 16.90 -5.86 9.38
N THR A 133 17.11 -6.58 10.49
CA THR A 133 17.50 -5.99 11.77
C THR A 133 18.89 -5.35 11.66
N ARG A 134 19.86 -6.05 11.07
CA ARG A 134 21.22 -5.55 10.87
C ARG A 134 21.23 -4.31 9.98
N GLU A 135 20.64 -4.38 8.80
CA GLU A 135 20.62 -3.23 7.88
C GLU A 135 19.89 -2.01 8.47
N THR A 136 18.84 -2.25 9.26
CA THR A 136 18.16 -1.17 9.99
C THR A 136 19.05 -0.57 11.06
N SER A 137 19.77 -1.40 11.83
CA SER A 137 20.70 -0.94 12.87
C SER A 137 21.81 -0.09 12.26
N GLU A 138 22.48 -0.60 11.23
CA GLU A 138 23.55 0.10 10.53
C GLU A 138 23.06 1.43 9.95
N GLY A 139 21.96 1.42 9.20
CA GLY A 139 21.40 2.62 8.59
C GLY A 139 20.93 3.67 9.60
N CYS A 140 20.36 3.26 10.73
CA CYS A 140 19.97 4.16 11.81
C CYS A 140 21.17 4.73 12.56
N GLY A 141 22.19 3.91 12.83
CA GLY A 141 23.43 4.35 13.46
C GLY A 141 24.20 5.37 12.60
N GLU A 142 24.33 5.11 11.30
CA GLU A 142 24.93 6.06 10.35
C GLU A 142 24.12 7.36 10.27
N ALA A 143 22.79 7.28 10.22
CA ALA A 143 21.92 8.45 10.18
C ALA A 143 22.06 9.30 11.46
N TYR A 144 22.17 8.67 12.63
CA TYR A 144 22.39 9.36 13.91
C TYR A 144 23.71 10.11 13.91
N LEU A 145 24.82 9.45 13.59
CA LEU A 145 26.14 10.06 13.56
C LEU A 145 26.22 11.24 12.60
N GLU A 146 25.77 11.04 11.37
CA GLU A 146 25.82 12.09 10.36
C GLU A 146 24.92 13.28 10.73
N SER A 147 23.71 13.03 11.26
CA SER A 147 22.82 14.08 11.72
C SER A 147 23.43 14.90 12.85
N TYR A 148 24.05 14.25 13.83
CA TYR A 148 24.72 14.92 14.94
C TYR A 148 25.83 15.87 14.48
N TYR A 149 26.75 15.37 13.63
CA TYR A 149 27.86 16.21 13.17
C TYR A 149 27.42 17.33 12.24
N LYS A 150 26.46 17.06 11.35
CA LYS A 150 25.89 18.10 10.49
C LYS A 150 25.16 19.17 11.29
N LYS A 151 24.38 18.77 12.30
CA LYS A 151 23.67 19.71 13.16
C LYS A 151 24.64 20.54 14.00
N SER A 152 25.64 19.91 14.61
CA SER A 152 26.67 20.61 15.34
C SER A 152 27.41 21.65 14.48
N PHE A 153 27.72 21.28 13.24
CA PHE A 153 28.31 22.21 12.27
C PHE A 153 27.37 23.40 11.96
N ASP A 154 26.09 23.14 11.73
CA ASP A 154 25.13 24.21 11.43
C ASP A 154 24.96 25.18 12.61
N ILE A 155 24.92 24.67 13.85
CA ILE A 155 24.85 25.51 15.05
C ILE A 155 26.11 26.38 15.16
N GLN A 156 27.32 25.82 14.95
CA GLN A 156 28.55 26.58 14.96
C GLN A 156 28.59 27.69 13.92
N GLN A 157 28.14 27.38 12.69
CA GLN A 157 28.07 28.39 11.61
C GLN A 157 27.08 29.51 11.95
N ARG A 158 25.92 29.17 12.52
CA ARG A 158 24.93 30.15 12.95
C ARG A 158 25.47 31.05 14.09
N ALA A 159 26.12 30.46 15.09
CA ALA A 159 26.68 31.18 16.19
C ALA A 159 27.94 32.01 15.81
N GLY A 160 28.52 31.79 14.63
CA GLY A 160 29.78 32.40 14.21
C GLY A 160 30.98 32.02 15.11
N ARG A 161 30.88 30.92 15.82
CA ARG A 161 31.89 30.39 16.76
C ARG A 161 32.22 28.95 16.43
N ILE A 162 33.50 28.59 16.52
CA ILE A 162 33.95 27.21 16.38
C ILE A 162 34.33 26.72 17.77
N TRP A 163 33.77 25.58 18.17
CA TRP A 163 34.15 24.84 19.38
C TRP A 163 34.38 23.37 19.04
N GLU A 164 35.05 22.69 19.94
CA GLU A 164 35.29 21.26 19.81
C GLU A 164 33.95 20.51 19.98
N VAL A 165 33.55 19.75 18.98
CA VAL A 165 32.35 18.91 19.05
C VAL A 165 32.69 17.63 19.77
N ALA A 166 31.92 17.27 20.80
CA ALA A 166 32.10 16.01 21.52
C ALA A 166 31.99 14.82 20.54
N GLY A 167 32.98 13.94 20.58
CA GLY A 167 32.97 12.72 19.81
C GLY A 167 31.86 11.78 20.30
N ILE A 168 31.14 11.19 19.40
CA ILE A 168 30.17 10.12 19.70
C ILE A 168 30.88 8.79 19.47
N ASP A 169 30.98 7.96 20.52
CA ASP A 169 31.51 6.61 20.42
C ASP A 169 30.42 5.59 20.05
N SER A 170 30.83 4.37 19.70
CA SER A 170 29.90 3.30 19.31
C SER A 170 28.97 2.87 20.45
N GLY A 171 29.40 2.96 21.71
CA GLY A 171 28.55 2.63 22.86
C GLY A 171 27.39 3.60 23.00
N MET A 172 27.62 4.90 22.78
CA MET A 172 26.54 5.90 22.79
C MET A 172 25.51 5.64 21.67
N VAL A 173 25.98 5.23 20.50
CA VAL A 173 25.08 4.86 19.39
C VAL A 173 24.26 3.61 19.74
N GLU A 174 24.88 2.58 20.32
CA GLU A 174 24.22 1.37 20.77
C GLU A 174 23.17 1.65 21.85
N ASP A 175 23.47 2.52 22.81
CA ASP A 175 22.53 2.93 23.85
C ASP A 175 21.27 3.58 23.25
N VAL A 176 21.44 4.47 22.29
CA VAL A 176 20.32 5.13 21.60
C VAL A 176 19.53 4.12 20.76
N LEU A 177 20.21 3.23 20.01
CA LEU A 177 19.57 2.21 19.18
C LEU A 177 18.78 1.18 19.99
N SER A 178 19.24 0.86 21.20
CA SER A 178 18.59 -0.12 22.07
C SER A 178 17.44 0.46 22.89
N TYR A 179 17.36 1.79 23.03
CA TYR A 179 16.36 2.44 23.86
C TYR A 179 14.92 2.26 23.35
N PRO A 180 14.00 1.73 24.16
CA PRO A 180 12.62 1.46 23.72
C PRO A 180 11.73 2.71 23.81
N TRP A 181 12.05 3.75 23.05
CA TRP A 181 11.46 5.10 23.13
C TRP A 181 9.93 5.15 23.00
N SER A 182 9.31 4.16 22.40
CA SER A 182 7.84 4.04 22.28
C SER A 182 7.33 2.64 22.72
N GLY A 183 7.87 2.13 23.82
CA GLY A 183 7.50 0.85 24.44
C GLY A 183 8.14 -0.40 23.84
N ALA A 184 8.93 -0.26 22.77
CA ALA A 184 9.78 -1.30 22.18
C ALA A 184 10.82 -0.64 21.28
N ASN A 185 11.98 -1.27 21.10
CA ASN A 185 12.94 -0.87 20.08
C ASN A 185 12.56 -1.42 18.69
N PHE A 186 13.27 -1.00 17.63
CA PHE A 186 12.97 -1.44 16.25
C PHE A 186 13.15 -2.94 16.05
N SER A 187 14.15 -3.54 16.69
CA SER A 187 14.42 -4.98 16.61
C SER A 187 13.22 -5.78 17.13
N ASP A 188 12.71 -5.44 18.32
CA ASP A 188 11.52 -6.10 18.89
C ASP A 188 10.30 -6.00 17.97
N ARG A 189 10.15 -4.87 17.28
CA ARG A 189 9.04 -4.68 16.34
C ARG A 189 9.20 -5.52 15.09
N LEU A 190 10.41 -5.62 14.54
CA LEU A 190 10.71 -6.48 13.40
C LEU A 190 10.46 -7.94 13.76
N TRP A 191 10.96 -8.42 14.92
CA TRP A 191 10.77 -9.80 15.35
C TRP A 191 9.31 -10.15 15.65
N ARG A 192 8.51 -9.22 16.18
CA ARG A 192 7.06 -9.40 16.31
C ARG A 192 6.38 -9.51 14.94
N ASN A 193 6.82 -8.72 13.96
CA ASN A 193 6.32 -8.82 12.58
C ASN A 193 6.64 -10.21 11.98
N LYS A 194 7.86 -10.75 12.19
CA LYS A 194 8.22 -12.13 11.81
C LYS A 194 7.26 -13.15 12.43
N ALA A 195 7.05 -13.06 13.74
CA ALA A 195 6.20 -14.03 14.45
C ALA A 195 4.76 -14.04 13.90
N ALA A 196 4.19 -12.86 13.62
CA ALA A 196 2.87 -12.75 13.01
C ALA A 196 2.85 -13.32 11.58
N LEU A 197 3.85 -13.01 10.76
CA LEU A 197 3.97 -13.54 9.41
C LEU A 197 4.07 -15.09 9.43
N LEU A 198 4.96 -15.65 10.23
CA LEU A 198 5.15 -17.09 10.34
C LEU A 198 3.86 -17.80 10.79
N PHE A 199 3.17 -17.23 11.78
CA PHE A 199 1.89 -17.77 12.25
C PHE A 199 0.85 -17.82 11.12
N ASN A 200 0.69 -16.72 10.40
CA ASN A 200 -0.28 -16.63 9.31
C ASN A 200 0.07 -17.59 8.16
N LEU A 201 1.35 -17.66 7.78
CA LEU A 201 1.81 -18.56 6.71
C LEU A 201 1.59 -20.04 7.07
N ARG A 202 1.88 -20.43 8.33
CA ARG A 202 1.61 -21.78 8.83
C ARG A 202 0.11 -22.09 8.79
N GLN A 203 -0.73 -21.16 9.21
CA GLN A 203 -2.18 -21.32 9.20
C GLN A 203 -2.72 -21.49 7.77
N ASP A 204 -2.32 -20.62 6.85
CA ASP A 204 -2.77 -20.67 5.45
C ASP A 204 -2.32 -21.94 4.75
N LEU A 205 -1.07 -22.36 4.96
CA LEU A 205 -0.55 -23.60 4.41
C LEU A 205 -1.31 -24.81 4.95
N THR A 206 -1.48 -24.90 6.28
CA THR A 206 -2.22 -26.01 6.91
C THR A 206 -3.66 -26.07 6.43
N GLN A 207 -4.37 -24.95 6.42
CA GLN A 207 -5.75 -24.89 5.94
C GLN A 207 -5.86 -25.16 4.44
N GLY A 208 -4.90 -24.67 3.65
CA GLY A 208 -4.82 -24.92 2.21
C GLY A 208 -4.66 -26.42 1.92
N LEU A 209 -3.79 -27.10 2.66
CA LEU A 209 -3.59 -28.53 2.55
C LEU A 209 -4.85 -29.32 2.96
N ILE A 210 -5.47 -28.98 4.10
CA ILE A 210 -6.72 -29.63 4.57
C ILE A 210 -7.84 -29.47 3.54
N LYS A 211 -7.98 -28.31 2.90
CA LYS A 211 -9.01 -28.04 1.89
C LYS A 211 -8.66 -28.55 0.49
N GLY A 212 -7.44 -29.04 0.27
CA GLY A 212 -6.96 -29.43 -1.06
C GLY A 212 -6.79 -28.21 -1.99
N THR A 213 -6.41 -27.06 -1.44
CA THR A 213 -6.18 -25.82 -2.21
C THR A 213 -4.97 -25.98 -3.10
N GLY A 214 -5.11 -25.61 -4.38
CA GLY A 214 -3.99 -25.66 -5.34
C GLY A 214 -2.87 -24.66 -5.00
N ILE A 215 -1.71 -24.82 -5.64
CA ILE A 215 -0.52 -23.96 -5.41
C ILE A 215 -0.79 -22.50 -5.77
N ALA A 216 -1.54 -22.21 -6.82
CA ALA A 216 -1.74 -20.83 -7.26
C ALA A 216 -2.41 -19.94 -6.20
N PRO A 217 -3.51 -20.35 -5.53
CA PRO A 217 -4.07 -19.62 -4.40
C PRO A 217 -3.11 -19.50 -3.21
N LEU A 218 -2.35 -20.56 -2.87
CA LEU A 218 -1.36 -20.51 -1.79
C LEU A 218 -0.22 -19.55 -2.10
N SER A 219 0.31 -19.58 -3.34
CA SER A 219 1.34 -18.64 -3.79
C SER A 219 0.85 -17.19 -3.78
N LYS A 220 -0.42 -16.96 -4.09
CA LYS A 220 -1.06 -15.64 -4.00
C LYS A 220 -1.14 -15.17 -2.55
N SER A 221 -1.66 -16.00 -1.64
CA SER A 221 -1.74 -15.68 -0.20
C SER A 221 -0.35 -15.39 0.38
N LEU A 222 0.64 -16.23 0.07
CA LEU A 222 2.04 -16.00 0.46
C LEU A 222 2.55 -14.62 0.01
N SER A 223 2.29 -14.25 -1.25
CA SER A 223 2.73 -12.95 -1.79
C SER A 223 2.07 -11.78 -1.08
N GLU A 224 0.77 -11.89 -0.78
CA GLU A 224 0.01 -10.86 -0.07
C GLU A 224 0.52 -10.68 1.35
N GLN A 225 0.78 -11.77 2.08
CA GLN A 225 1.30 -11.73 3.45
C GLN A 225 2.73 -11.20 3.52
N MET A 226 3.61 -11.62 2.61
CA MET A 226 4.96 -11.09 2.50
C MET A 226 4.96 -9.59 2.19
N GLY A 227 4.06 -9.13 1.29
CA GLY A 227 3.88 -7.72 0.98
C GLY A 227 3.38 -6.89 2.18
N GLN A 228 2.45 -7.42 2.98
CA GLN A 228 1.97 -6.78 4.20
C GLN A 228 3.07 -6.69 5.26
N SER A 229 3.85 -7.76 5.41
CA SER A 229 4.96 -7.82 6.34
C SER A 229 6.09 -6.85 5.95
N TYR A 230 6.42 -6.74 4.65
CA TYR A 230 7.35 -5.73 4.15
C TYR A 230 6.87 -4.30 4.49
N LYS A 231 5.60 -3.96 4.24
CA LYS A 231 5.05 -2.64 4.58
C LYS A 231 5.14 -2.31 6.07
N ALA A 232 4.97 -3.33 6.92
CA ALA A 232 5.15 -3.18 8.37
C ALA A 232 6.62 -2.90 8.72
N ALA A 233 7.57 -3.61 8.12
CA ALA A 233 9.00 -3.39 8.31
C ALA A 233 9.44 -2.01 7.76
N GLU A 234 9.00 -1.64 6.56
CA GLU A 234 9.25 -0.32 5.97
C GLU A 234 8.79 0.82 6.89
N ARG A 235 7.59 0.68 7.46
CA ARG A 235 7.07 1.66 8.42
C ARG A 235 7.94 1.77 9.68
N VAL A 236 8.44 0.65 10.20
CA VAL A 236 9.38 0.66 11.31
C VAL A 236 10.62 1.44 10.92
N VAL A 237 11.28 1.09 9.83
CA VAL A 237 12.51 1.73 9.34
C VAL A 237 12.34 3.25 9.18
N ARG A 238 11.29 3.70 8.50
CA ARG A 238 11.05 5.14 8.28
C ARG A 238 10.81 5.89 9.58
N THR A 239 10.11 5.28 10.53
CA THR A 239 9.83 5.88 11.83
C THR A 239 11.09 5.99 12.67
N GLU A 240 11.91 4.93 12.69
CA GLU A 240 13.14 4.90 13.45
C GLU A 240 14.19 5.86 12.86
N LEU A 241 14.35 5.94 11.54
CA LEU A 241 15.26 6.90 10.93
C LEU A 241 14.88 8.35 11.29
N ASN A 242 13.61 8.70 11.31
CA ASN A 242 13.17 10.01 11.78
C ASN A 242 13.46 10.20 13.27
N HIS A 243 13.23 9.16 14.09
CA HIS A 243 13.57 9.20 15.51
C HIS A 243 15.06 9.47 15.73
N PHE A 244 15.94 8.68 15.11
CA PHE A 244 17.39 8.82 15.30
C PHE A 244 17.94 10.14 14.75
N HIS A 245 17.39 10.63 13.64
CA HIS A 245 17.73 11.96 13.15
C HIS A 245 17.40 13.06 14.17
N ASN A 246 16.21 13.05 14.75
CA ASN A 246 15.80 14.04 15.75
C ASN A 246 16.54 13.87 17.08
N GLU A 247 16.81 12.63 17.53
CA GLU A 247 17.62 12.40 18.74
C GLU A 247 19.06 12.90 18.56
N ALA A 248 19.64 12.77 17.37
CA ALA A 248 20.94 13.34 17.05
C ALA A 248 20.92 14.89 17.10
N ASP A 249 19.86 15.50 16.56
CA ASP A 249 19.65 16.95 16.65
C ASP A 249 19.53 17.40 18.11
N ARG A 250 18.78 16.66 18.95
CA ARG A 250 18.65 16.93 20.39
C ARG A 250 19.99 16.83 21.12
N ALA A 251 20.76 15.80 20.82
CA ALA A 251 22.11 15.63 21.40
C ALA A 251 23.01 16.80 20.99
N ALA A 252 22.96 17.27 19.75
CA ALA A 252 23.70 18.44 19.29
C ALA A 252 23.24 19.73 19.97
N TYR A 253 21.94 19.92 20.22
CA TYR A 253 21.43 21.05 21.01
C TYR A 253 22.01 21.05 22.43
N GLN A 254 21.94 19.91 23.10
CA GLN A 254 22.47 19.77 24.47
C GLN A 254 23.96 20.04 24.52
N ALA A 255 24.74 19.48 23.57
CA ALA A 255 26.20 19.70 23.51
C ALA A 255 26.56 21.17 23.23
N ALA A 256 25.72 21.89 22.48
CA ALA A 256 25.93 23.31 22.16
C ALA A 256 25.30 24.28 23.19
N GLY A 257 24.59 23.79 24.22
CA GLY A 257 23.90 24.62 25.20
C GLY A 257 22.67 25.36 24.65
N ILE A 258 22.06 24.83 23.59
CA ILE A 258 20.82 25.40 23.06
C ILE A 258 19.65 25.05 23.99
N GLU A 259 18.94 26.08 24.47
CA GLU A 259 17.87 25.92 25.44
C GLU A 259 16.52 25.67 24.81
N TRP A 260 16.29 26.16 23.58
CA TRP A 260 14.98 26.13 22.91
C TRP A 260 15.06 25.57 21.51
N TYR A 261 13.99 24.90 21.09
CA TYR A 261 13.77 24.50 19.70
C TYR A 261 12.37 24.90 19.22
N GLU A 262 12.23 25.07 17.92
CA GLU A 262 10.94 25.23 17.24
C GLU A 262 10.59 23.92 16.52
N PHE A 263 9.38 23.43 16.71
CA PHE A 263 8.86 22.27 15.97
C PHE A 263 8.56 22.67 14.53
N MET A 264 9.01 21.88 13.58
CA MET A 264 8.86 22.15 12.15
C MET A 264 8.21 20.97 11.44
N ALA A 265 6.94 21.15 11.05
CA ALA A 265 6.23 20.17 10.24
C ALA A 265 6.59 20.32 8.76
N THR A 266 6.56 19.23 8.02
CA THR A 266 6.69 19.27 6.56
C THR A 266 5.43 19.88 5.95
N LEU A 267 5.57 20.92 5.11
CA LEU A 267 4.43 21.62 4.50
C LEU A 267 3.95 20.90 3.24
N ASP A 268 3.24 19.81 3.41
CA ASP A 268 2.61 19.08 2.30
C ASP A 268 1.28 18.44 2.70
N SER A 269 0.59 17.88 1.71
CA SER A 269 -0.72 17.23 1.90
C SER A 269 -0.69 15.95 2.76
N ARG A 270 0.49 15.44 3.14
CA ARG A 270 0.66 14.27 4.03
C ARG A 270 0.77 14.66 5.50
N THR A 271 0.95 15.94 5.79
CA THR A 271 1.06 16.42 7.17
C THR A 271 -0.25 16.23 7.92
N CYS A 272 -0.20 15.55 9.05
CA CYS A 272 -1.38 15.27 9.85
C CYS A 272 -1.78 16.49 10.72
N ALA A 273 -3.01 16.50 11.23
CA ALA A 273 -3.52 17.59 12.06
C ALA A 273 -2.70 17.80 13.34
N VAL A 274 -2.15 16.72 13.94
CA VAL A 274 -1.32 16.83 15.14
C VAL A 274 -0.02 17.56 14.84
N CYS A 275 0.70 17.14 13.79
CA CYS A 275 1.94 17.78 13.38
C CYS A 275 1.72 19.22 12.91
N GLY A 276 0.66 19.47 12.12
CA GLY A 276 0.30 20.82 11.68
C GLY A 276 -0.03 21.75 12.85
N ALA A 277 -0.68 21.23 13.89
CA ALA A 277 -0.98 22.03 15.09
C ALA A 277 0.25 22.34 15.96
N LEU A 278 1.34 21.57 15.83
CA LEU A 278 2.59 21.82 16.54
C LEU A 278 3.56 22.70 15.74
N ASP A 279 3.33 22.84 14.45
CA ASP A 279 4.19 23.62 13.57
C ASP A 279 4.39 25.05 14.04
N GLY A 280 5.64 25.50 14.11
CA GLY A 280 6.01 26.81 14.61
C GLY A 280 5.97 26.98 16.14
N LYS A 281 5.53 25.96 16.91
CA LYS A 281 5.57 26.01 18.37
C LYS A 281 6.98 25.78 18.90
N ARG A 282 7.29 26.47 20.00
CA ARG A 282 8.60 26.52 20.64
C ARG A 282 8.55 25.84 21.99
N PHE A 283 9.57 25.03 22.26
CA PHE A 283 9.67 24.26 23.50
C PHE A 283 11.12 24.28 24.00
N LYS A 284 11.29 24.05 25.30
CA LYS A 284 12.62 23.86 25.86
C LYS A 284 13.18 22.49 25.50
N VAL A 285 14.48 22.42 25.23
CA VAL A 285 15.18 21.16 24.92
C VAL A 285 15.08 20.17 26.08
N GLU A 286 15.13 20.65 27.34
CA GLU A 286 14.98 19.81 28.54
C GLU A 286 13.58 19.20 28.70
N GLU A 287 12.55 19.82 28.09
CA GLU A 287 11.16 19.38 28.10
C GLU A 287 10.80 18.53 26.87
N ALA A 288 11.76 18.28 25.97
CA ALA A 288 11.54 17.50 24.76
C ALA A 288 11.11 16.08 25.08
N LYS A 289 9.92 15.72 24.60
CA LYS A 289 9.32 14.40 24.81
C LYS A 289 8.80 13.86 23.49
N THR A 290 9.46 12.83 23.01
CA THR A 290 9.11 12.16 21.74
C THR A 290 7.67 11.67 21.75
N GLY A 291 6.92 11.97 20.68
CA GLY A 291 5.50 11.64 20.55
C GLY A 291 4.53 12.63 21.24
N VAL A 292 5.05 13.67 21.90
CA VAL A 292 4.24 14.70 22.58
C VAL A 292 4.50 16.09 22.01
N ASN A 293 5.77 16.54 22.06
CA ASN A 293 6.21 17.83 21.53
C ASN A 293 7.51 17.72 20.71
N TYR A 294 8.06 16.53 20.61
CA TYR A 294 9.29 16.23 19.87
C TYR A 294 9.08 15.08 18.89
N PRO A 295 9.57 15.18 17.62
CA PRO A 295 9.40 14.12 16.62
C PRO A 295 10.15 12.81 16.96
N PRO A 296 9.67 11.66 16.45
CA PRO A 296 8.46 11.46 15.67
C PRO A 296 7.19 11.47 16.51
N MET A 297 6.14 12.09 16.00
CA MET A 297 4.82 12.14 16.63
C MET A 297 4.00 10.87 16.39
N HIS A 298 4.23 10.18 15.28
CA HIS A 298 3.52 9.00 14.83
C HIS A 298 4.36 8.18 13.82
N PRO A 299 3.98 6.94 13.50
CA PRO A 299 4.65 6.17 12.44
C PRO A 299 4.70 6.92 11.11
N ASN A 300 5.83 6.81 10.40
CA ASN A 300 6.14 7.52 9.15
C ASN A 300 6.18 9.06 9.29
N ASP A 301 6.42 9.57 10.48
CA ASP A 301 6.61 11.01 10.68
C ASP A 301 7.84 11.53 9.92
N ARG A 302 7.78 12.79 9.49
CA ARG A 302 8.84 13.50 8.77
C ARG A 302 9.15 14.85 9.39
N CYS A 303 8.52 15.14 10.53
CA CYS A 303 8.73 16.38 11.24
C CYS A 303 10.16 16.42 11.82
N ILE A 304 10.68 17.62 11.90
CA ILE A 304 12.02 17.92 12.43
C ILE A 304 11.94 19.07 13.41
N THR A 305 13.07 19.43 13.98
CA THR A 305 13.21 20.59 14.85
C THR A 305 14.32 21.52 14.36
N VAL A 306 14.19 22.80 14.68
CA VAL A 306 15.24 23.79 14.47
C VAL A 306 15.53 24.50 15.79
N GLU A 307 16.79 24.83 16.02
CA GLU A 307 17.18 25.63 17.18
C GLU A 307 16.51 27.00 17.14
N TRP A 308 16.05 27.44 18.28
CA TRP A 308 15.43 28.76 18.47
C TRP A 308 16.11 29.48 19.64
N ASP A 309 16.43 30.76 19.44
CA ASP A 309 17.06 31.61 20.45
C ASP A 309 16.21 32.85 20.72
N PRO A 310 15.70 33.02 21.97
CA PRO A 310 14.96 34.21 22.36
C PRO A 310 15.81 35.49 22.31
N GLU A 311 17.12 35.41 22.54
CA GLU A 311 18.01 36.57 22.50
C GLU A 311 18.19 37.08 21.07
N GLU A 312 18.33 36.18 20.09
CA GLU A 312 18.35 36.53 18.66
C GLU A 312 17.08 37.28 18.25
N GLN A 313 15.91 36.86 18.74
CA GLN A 313 14.64 37.56 18.48
C GLN A 313 14.63 38.97 19.10
N ALA A 314 15.17 39.12 20.30
CA ALA A 314 15.28 40.42 20.97
C ALA A 314 16.26 41.36 20.24
N GLU A 315 17.35 40.83 19.70
CA GLU A 315 18.31 41.60 18.88
C GLU A 315 17.68 42.14 17.61
N TRP A 316 16.91 41.30 16.89
CA TRP A 316 16.15 41.74 15.72
C TRP A 316 15.14 42.82 16.05
N ALA A 317 14.41 42.66 17.16
CA ALA A 317 13.45 43.66 17.63
C ALA A 317 14.15 44.99 18.02
N ALA A 318 15.31 44.92 18.67
CA ALA A 318 16.12 46.09 19.03
C ALA A 318 16.68 46.82 17.81
N ALA A 319 16.98 46.08 16.72
CA ALA A 319 17.38 46.67 15.43
C ALA A 319 16.23 47.32 14.64
N GLY A 320 14.99 47.21 15.13
CA GLY A 320 13.79 47.68 14.42
C GLY A 320 13.36 46.79 13.28
N GLU A 321 13.90 45.59 13.20
CA GLU A 321 13.60 44.58 12.19
C GLU A 321 12.76 43.46 12.77
N LYS A 322 11.84 42.91 11.99
CA LYS A 322 11.14 41.67 12.36
C LYS A 322 11.94 40.48 11.84
N MET A 323 12.17 39.52 12.71
CA MET A 323 12.69 38.22 12.30
C MET A 323 11.76 37.64 11.23
N PRO A 324 12.26 37.22 10.06
CA PRO A 324 11.45 36.58 9.04
C PRO A 324 10.69 35.38 9.63
N GLU A 325 9.38 35.43 9.57
CA GLU A 325 8.56 34.31 10.02
C GLU A 325 8.42 33.31 8.88
N ARG A 326 8.65 32.05 9.20
CA ARG A 326 8.34 30.94 8.32
C ARG A 326 6.82 30.79 8.20
N MET A 327 6.31 30.52 7.00
CA MET A 327 4.91 30.13 6.81
C MET A 327 4.62 28.86 7.62
N THR A 328 3.62 28.94 8.51
CA THR A 328 3.16 27.78 9.26
C THR A 328 2.32 26.85 8.38
N TYR A 329 2.11 25.60 8.85
CA TYR A 329 1.23 24.66 8.16
C TYR A 329 -0.19 25.19 8.01
N GLU A 330 -0.72 25.86 9.03
CA GLU A 330 -2.07 26.45 8.98
C GLU A 330 -2.17 27.53 7.91
N GLU A 331 -1.20 28.45 7.84
CA GLU A 331 -1.16 29.49 6.82
C GLU A 331 -1.01 28.90 5.41
N TRP A 332 -0.16 27.87 5.25
CA TRP A 332 -0.02 27.15 4.00
C TRP A 332 -1.34 26.46 3.60
N TYR A 333 -2.00 25.78 4.53
CA TYR A 333 -3.27 25.10 4.29
C TYR A 333 -4.36 26.09 3.87
N GLN A 334 -4.52 27.18 4.62
CA GLN A 334 -5.49 28.21 4.29
C GLN A 334 -5.23 28.87 2.93
N ARG A 335 -3.95 29.05 2.57
CA ARG A 335 -3.58 29.54 1.24
C ARG A 335 -3.98 28.54 0.14
N GLN A 336 -3.74 27.24 0.34
CA GLN A 336 -4.16 26.21 -0.60
C GLN A 336 -5.68 26.15 -0.75
N VAL A 337 -6.40 26.27 0.36
CA VAL A 337 -7.87 26.32 0.36
C VAL A 337 -8.39 27.57 -0.35
N ALA A 338 -7.77 28.73 -0.13
CA ALA A 338 -8.17 29.98 -0.78
C ALA A 338 -7.91 29.97 -2.30
N GLU A 339 -6.82 29.34 -2.73
CA GLU A 339 -6.41 29.27 -4.14
C GLU A 339 -7.19 28.21 -4.93
N HIS A 340 -7.44 27.04 -4.32
CA HIS A 340 -7.95 25.87 -5.04
C HIS A 340 -9.30 25.33 -4.51
N GLY A 341 -9.75 25.81 -3.35
CA GLY A 341 -10.92 25.30 -2.64
C GLY A 341 -10.65 24.06 -1.80
N GLU A 342 -11.39 23.90 -0.71
CA GLU A 342 -11.24 22.81 0.27
C GLU A 342 -11.34 21.41 -0.37
N GLY A 343 -12.31 21.24 -1.28
CA GLY A 343 -12.51 19.97 -1.97
C GLY A 343 -11.31 19.52 -2.82
N TYR A 344 -10.56 20.46 -3.40
CA TYR A 344 -9.32 20.17 -4.11
C TYR A 344 -8.23 19.72 -3.13
N VAL A 345 -8.01 20.47 -2.05
CA VAL A 345 -6.97 20.15 -1.05
C VAL A 345 -7.21 18.77 -0.44
N GLU A 346 -8.45 18.44 -0.11
CA GLU A 346 -8.80 17.11 0.42
C GLU A 346 -8.58 15.97 -0.60
N ARG A 347 -8.86 16.20 -1.88
CA ARG A 347 -8.55 15.22 -2.93
C ARG A 347 -7.06 15.00 -3.08
N GLU A 348 -6.26 16.06 -3.10
CA GLU A 348 -4.80 15.97 -3.19
C GLU A 348 -4.19 15.24 -1.97
N ARG A 349 -4.70 15.50 -0.77
CA ARG A 349 -4.32 14.74 0.43
C ARG A 349 -4.61 13.25 0.27
N LYS A 350 -5.80 12.87 -0.20
CA LYS A 350 -6.17 11.46 -0.45
C LYS A 350 -5.29 10.82 -1.52
N ARG A 351 -4.98 11.54 -2.61
CA ARG A 351 -4.08 11.07 -3.69
C ARG A 351 -2.70 10.72 -3.14
N VAL A 352 -2.13 11.60 -2.35
CA VAL A 352 -0.79 11.41 -1.78
C VAL A 352 -0.79 10.36 -0.68
N TYR A 353 -1.78 10.38 0.22
CA TYR A 353 -1.90 9.41 1.29
C TYR A 353 -2.04 7.96 0.77
N ASN A 354 -2.79 7.78 -0.30
CA ASN A 354 -3.08 6.48 -0.89
C ASN A 354 -2.10 6.05 -1.99
N ILE A 355 -1.03 6.80 -2.26
CA ILE A 355 -0.16 6.62 -3.44
C ILE A 355 0.33 5.16 -3.60
N THR A 356 0.70 4.49 -2.51
CA THR A 356 1.20 3.11 -2.55
C THR A 356 0.08 2.12 -2.91
N SER A 357 -1.07 2.22 -2.22
CA SER A 357 -2.22 1.36 -2.51
C SER A 357 -2.81 1.62 -3.91
N ASP A 358 -2.73 2.86 -4.38
CA ASP A 358 -3.18 3.24 -5.71
C ASP A 358 -2.26 2.68 -6.79
N LYS A 359 -0.94 2.70 -6.59
CA LYS A 359 0.03 2.06 -7.51
C LYS A 359 -0.23 0.57 -7.64
N GLU A 360 -0.46 -0.13 -6.52
CA GLU A 360 -0.80 -1.55 -6.54
C GLU A 360 -2.12 -1.83 -7.25
N GLN A 361 -3.12 -0.98 -7.02
CA GLN A 361 -4.42 -1.08 -7.68
C GLN A 361 -4.30 -0.82 -9.18
N TYR A 362 -3.56 0.21 -9.58
CA TYR A 362 -3.28 0.53 -10.98
C TYR A 362 -2.56 -0.62 -11.69
N GLN A 363 -1.57 -1.22 -11.05
CA GLN A 363 -0.84 -2.36 -11.63
C GLN A 363 -1.77 -3.56 -11.88
N ARG A 364 -2.62 -3.90 -10.89
CA ARG A 364 -3.64 -4.97 -11.07
C ARG A 364 -4.63 -4.65 -12.18
N LEU A 365 -5.02 -3.38 -12.31
CA LEU A 365 -5.90 -2.94 -13.39
C LEU A 365 -5.21 -3.04 -14.74
N LYS A 366 -3.94 -2.66 -14.83
CA LYS A 366 -3.14 -2.76 -16.05
C LYS A 366 -2.96 -4.22 -16.51
N GLU A 367 -2.72 -5.13 -15.59
CA GLU A 367 -2.67 -6.57 -15.87
C GLU A 367 -4.02 -7.12 -16.37
N LYS A 368 -5.13 -6.64 -15.80
CA LYS A 368 -6.48 -7.11 -16.13
C LYS A 368 -7.03 -6.51 -17.42
N LEU A 369 -6.79 -5.23 -17.66
CA LEU A 369 -7.41 -4.47 -18.75
C LEU A 369 -6.49 -4.30 -19.97
N GLY A 370 -5.18 -4.55 -19.83
CA GLY A 370 -4.23 -4.35 -20.92
C GLY A 370 -4.24 -2.91 -21.43
N GLU A 371 -4.46 -2.72 -22.72
CA GLU A 371 -4.52 -1.40 -23.38
C GLU A 371 -5.73 -0.56 -22.95
N ASN A 372 -6.76 -1.18 -22.40
CA ASN A 372 -7.93 -0.50 -21.87
C ASN A 372 -7.73 0.09 -20.44
N ALA A 373 -6.59 -0.15 -19.82
CA ALA A 373 -6.24 0.50 -18.58
C ALA A 373 -5.92 2.00 -18.80
N PRO A 374 -6.11 2.86 -17.80
CA PRO A 374 -5.65 4.24 -17.89
C PRO A 374 -4.19 4.32 -18.32
N ALA A 375 -3.86 5.19 -19.27
CA ALA A 375 -2.54 5.25 -19.90
C ALA A 375 -1.40 5.51 -18.89
N THR A 376 -1.69 6.31 -17.86
CA THR A 376 -0.72 6.65 -16.80
C THR A 376 -1.33 6.44 -15.41
N PHE A 377 -0.45 6.28 -14.41
CA PHE A 377 -0.87 6.23 -13.02
C PHE A 377 -1.63 7.50 -12.59
N GLU A 378 -1.20 8.66 -13.08
CA GLU A 378 -1.86 9.92 -12.82
C GLU A 378 -3.29 9.95 -13.41
N ALA A 379 -3.47 9.45 -14.64
CA ALA A 379 -4.80 9.32 -15.25
C ALA A 379 -5.72 8.42 -14.42
N PHE A 380 -5.21 7.33 -13.87
CA PHE A 380 -5.95 6.48 -12.94
C PHE A 380 -6.36 7.22 -11.66
N GLN A 381 -5.43 7.96 -11.03
CA GLN A 381 -5.75 8.76 -9.85
C GLN A 381 -6.75 9.87 -10.16
N ASN A 382 -6.66 10.50 -11.33
CA ASN A 382 -7.63 11.48 -11.77
C ASN A 382 -9.04 10.88 -11.82
N ILE A 383 -9.22 9.71 -12.42
CA ILE A 383 -10.51 9.00 -12.43
C ILE A 383 -10.96 8.67 -11.01
N LYS A 384 -10.06 8.17 -10.17
CA LYS A 384 -10.37 7.69 -8.81
C LYS A 384 -10.84 8.81 -7.89
N TYR A 385 -10.29 10.01 -8.04
CA TYR A 385 -10.52 11.14 -7.13
C TYR A 385 -11.29 12.31 -7.75
N SER A 386 -11.74 12.21 -9.03
CA SER A 386 -12.55 13.25 -9.69
C SER A 386 -13.94 13.35 -9.07
N SER A 387 -14.68 12.28 -9.09
CA SER A 387 -16.00 12.14 -8.47
C SER A 387 -16.23 10.69 -8.03
N GLY A 388 -17.14 10.50 -7.06
CA GLY A 388 -17.54 9.16 -6.63
C GLY A 388 -18.21 8.38 -7.77
N ASP A 389 -18.95 9.06 -8.63
CA ASP A 389 -19.70 8.48 -9.73
C ASP A 389 -18.78 8.04 -10.88
N ASP A 390 -17.79 8.86 -11.26
CA ASP A 390 -16.80 8.49 -12.28
C ASP A 390 -16.02 7.25 -11.89
N TYR A 391 -15.60 7.18 -10.63
CA TYR A 391 -14.87 6.01 -10.15
C TYR A 391 -15.77 4.76 -10.05
N ALA A 392 -17.04 4.92 -9.69
CA ALA A 392 -18.01 3.83 -9.70
C ALA A 392 -18.23 3.29 -11.11
N GLN A 393 -18.41 4.17 -12.10
CA GLN A 393 -18.50 3.82 -13.52
C GLN A 393 -17.22 3.14 -14.02
N PHE A 394 -16.04 3.63 -13.65
CA PHE A 394 -14.77 3.00 -14.03
C PHE A 394 -14.63 1.59 -13.44
N LYS A 395 -15.06 1.36 -12.21
CA LYS A 395 -15.06 0.02 -11.60
C LYS A 395 -16.02 -0.93 -12.32
N ALA A 396 -17.19 -0.44 -12.72
CA ALA A 396 -18.15 -1.22 -13.50
C ALA A 396 -17.58 -1.59 -14.87
N TYR A 397 -17.04 -0.62 -15.60
CA TYR A 397 -16.32 -0.83 -16.85
C TYR A 397 -15.21 -1.87 -16.73
N ALA A 398 -14.30 -1.71 -15.74
CA ALA A 398 -13.18 -2.62 -15.51
C ALA A 398 -13.62 -4.04 -15.12
N ARG A 399 -14.76 -4.18 -14.43
CA ARG A 399 -15.37 -5.46 -14.12
C ARG A 399 -15.89 -6.13 -15.41
N ASP A 400 -16.63 -5.39 -16.23
CA ASP A 400 -17.32 -5.92 -17.39
C ASP A 400 -16.34 -6.30 -18.52
N ILE A 401 -15.29 -5.52 -18.75
CA ILE A 401 -14.16 -5.93 -19.62
C ILE A 401 -13.50 -7.21 -19.09
N GLY A 402 -13.18 -7.25 -17.80
CA GLY A 402 -12.46 -8.40 -17.23
C GLY A 402 -13.29 -9.68 -17.11
N ASN A 403 -14.62 -9.61 -17.24
CA ASN A 403 -15.52 -10.74 -17.26
C ASN A 403 -15.93 -11.15 -18.68
N GLY A 404 -15.56 -10.36 -19.72
CA GLY A 404 -15.99 -10.57 -21.08
C GLY A 404 -17.42 -10.05 -21.38
N ASP A 405 -18.07 -9.39 -20.44
CA ASP A 405 -19.41 -8.81 -20.60
C ASP A 405 -19.42 -7.60 -21.55
N LEU A 406 -18.28 -6.94 -21.72
CA LEU A 406 -18.04 -5.80 -22.59
C LEU A 406 -16.89 -6.09 -23.55
N THR A 407 -17.04 -5.65 -24.81
CA THR A 407 -15.98 -5.82 -25.81
C THR A 407 -14.69 -5.08 -25.41
N PRO A 408 -13.50 -5.71 -25.55
CA PRO A 408 -12.21 -5.05 -25.32
C PRO A 408 -11.93 -3.87 -26.29
N LEU A 409 -12.72 -3.72 -27.35
CA LEU A 409 -12.62 -2.58 -28.28
C LEU A 409 -13.28 -1.30 -27.74
N ALA A 410 -14.07 -1.41 -26.66
CA ALA A 410 -14.67 -0.26 -26.00
C ALA A 410 -13.70 0.33 -24.97
N ASP A 411 -13.29 1.57 -25.17
CA ASP A 411 -12.56 2.33 -24.15
C ASP A 411 -13.50 2.89 -23.06
N PHE A 412 -12.92 3.40 -21.98
CA PHE A 412 -13.72 3.95 -20.87
C PHE A 412 -14.54 5.17 -21.28
N LYS A 413 -14.05 5.96 -22.24
CA LYS A 413 -14.79 7.13 -22.73
C LYS A 413 -16.07 6.71 -23.45
N LEU A 414 -15.98 5.72 -24.34
CA LEU A 414 -17.18 5.17 -25.02
C LEU A 414 -18.19 4.64 -24.00
N TYR A 415 -17.71 3.98 -22.92
CA TYR A 415 -18.59 3.51 -21.86
C TYR A 415 -19.31 4.66 -21.15
N GLN A 416 -18.59 5.75 -20.79
CA GLN A 416 -19.16 6.94 -20.17
C GLN A 416 -20.13 7.67 -21.09
N ASP A 417 -19.75 7.88 -22.35
CA ASP A 417 -20.60 8.55 -23.34
C ASP A 417 -21.89 7.75 -23.56
N THR A 418 -21.80 6.41 -23.63
CA THR A 418 -22.97 5.54 -23.73
C THR A 418 -23.84 5.61 -22.48
N ALA A 419 -23.25 5.58 -21.30
CA ALA A 419 -23.97 5.71 -20.04
C ALA A 419 -24.73 7.04 -19.95
N SER A 420 -24.09 8.14 -20.34
CA SER A 420 -24.70 9.48 -20.36
C SER A 420 -25.84 9.58 -21.38
N ARG A 421 -25.68 8.99 -22.57
CA ARG A 421 -26.74 8.93 -23.57
C ARG A 421 -27.94 8.11 -23.10
N ILE A 422 -27.71 6.98 -22.45
CA ILE A 422 -28.77 6.17 -21.84
C ILE A 422 -29.55 7.01 -20.82
N ASP A 423 -28.88 7.76 -19.95
CA ASP A 423 -29.58 8.62 -18.99
C ASP A 423 -30.40 9.70 -19.67
N ALA A 424 -29.84 10.38 -20.66
CA ALA A 424 -30.51 11.45 -21.37
C ALA A 424 -31.71 10.96 -22.21
N GLU A 425 -31.64 9.76 -22.82
CA GLU A 425 -32.64 9.26 -23.75
C GLU A 425 -33.66 8.32 -23.12
N LEU A 426 -33.31 7.62 -22.01
CA LEU A 426 -34.18 6.58 -21.42
C LEU A 426 -34.72 6.90 -20.04
N VAL A 427 -34.00 7.67 -19.19
CA VAL A 427 -34.50 8.08 -17.87
C VAL A 427 -35.69 9.06 -18.08
N GLY A 428 -36.77 8.86 -17.32
CA GLY A 428 -38.02 9.59 -17.51
C GLY A 428 -38.99 9.01 -18.58
N VAL A 429 -38.55 7.99 -19.31
CA VAL A 429 -39.46 7.30 -20.26
C VAL A 429 -40.49 6.49 -19.50
N ILE A 430 -41.77 6.64 -19.89
CA ILE A 430 -42.87 5.83 -19.38
C ILE A 430 -43.06 4.63 -20.31
N THR A 431 -43.00 3.44 -19.77
CA THR A 431 -43.19 2.20 -20.52
C THR A 431 -44.64 1.99 -20.89
N SER A 432 -44.91 1.05 -21.79
CA SER A 432 -46.29 0.73 -22.27
C SER A 432 -47.24 0.27 -21.15
N ASP A 433 -46.72 -0.21 -20.02
CA ASP A 433 -47.49 -0.61 -18.84
C ASP A 433 -47.51 0.45 -17.72
N GLY A 434 -46.98 1.64 -17.98
CA GLY A 434 -47.00 2.77 -17.08
C GLY A 434 -45.83 2.85 -16.09
N THR A 435 -44.81 1.99 -16.21
CA THR A 435 -43.60 2.07 -15.37
C THR A 435 -42.72 3.21 -15.83
N GLU A 436 -42.36 4.15 -14.94
CA GLU A 436 -41.37 5.20 -15.22
C GLU A 436 -39.96 4.63 -15.08
N ILE A 437 -39.10 4.87 -16.07
CA ILE A 437 -37.68 4.52 -15.99
C ILE A 437 -36.94 5.58 -15.21
N VAL A 438 -36.41 5.21 -14.03
CA VAL A 438 -35.68 6.14 -13.14
C VAL A 438 -34.20 5.84 -13.06
N ALA A 439 -33.76 4.63 -13.46
CA ALA A 439 -32.36 4.23 -13.40
C ALA A 439 -32.00 3.12 -14.38
N LYS A 440 -30.69 2.94 -14.57
CA LYS A 440 -30.12 1.80 -15.29
C LYS A 440 -29.20 1.00 -14.37
N SER A 441 -29.04 -0.28 -14.63
CA SER A 441 -27.96 -1.07 -14.02
C SER A 441 -26.64 -0.83 -14.76
N ASP A 442 -25.50 -0.99 -14.05
CA ASP A 442 -24.16 -0.93 -14.69
C ASP A 442 -24.05 -1.91 -15.85
N HIS A 443 -24.57 -3.13 -15.67
CA HIS A 443 -24.56 -4.18 -16.68
C HIS A 443 -25.35 -3.81 -17.94
N PHE A 444 -26.35 -2.93 -17.83
CA PHE A 444 -27.13 -2.47 -18.98
C PHE A 444 -26.28 -1.67 -19.98
N VAL A 445 -25.31 -0.86 -19.51
CA VAL A 445 -24.42 -0.11 -20.40
C VAL A 445 -23.61 -1.05 -21.28
N SER A 446 -23.04 -2.11 -20.69
CA SER A 446 -22.29 -3.14 -21.43
C SER A 446 -23.17 -3.92 -22.41
N ARG A 447 -24.46 -4.08 -22.11
CA ARG A 447 -25.45 -4.71 -23.04
C ARG A 447 -25.76 -3.82 -24.23
N VAL A 448 -25.80 -2.51 -24.07
CA VAL A 448 -25.97 -1.55 -25.16
C VAL A 448 -24.77 -1.54 -26.10
N ILE A 449 -23.55 -1.59 -25.58
CA ILE A 449 -22.32 -1.57 -26.39
C ILE A 449 -22.09 -2.91 -27.09
N GLY A 450 -22.19 -4.04 -26.37
CA GLY A 450 -21.97 -5.37 -26.90
C GLY A 450 -20.72 -6.08 -26.37
N SER A 451 -20.59 -7.37 -26.69
CA SER A 451 -19.47 -8.22 -26.31
C SER A 451 -19.07 -9.18 -27.42
N VAL A 452 -17.81 -9.13 -27.85
CA VAL A 452 -17.25 -10.07 -28.81
C VAL A 452 -17.11 -11.47 -28.20
N GLU A 453 -16.71 -11.56 -26.95
CA GLU A 453 -16.54 -12.83 -26.25
C GLU A 453 -17.86 -13.59 -26.08
N GLU A 454 -18.93 -12.88 -25.73
CA GLU A 454 -20.28 -13.44 -25.65
C GLU A 454 -20.96 -13.57 -27.05
N ARG A 455 -20.29 -13.22 -28.14
CA ARG A 455 -20.86 -13.15 -29.49
C ARG A 455 -22.19 -12.37 -29.53
N ARG A 456 -22.23 -11.27 -28.79
CA ARG A 456 -23.41 -10.45 -28.60
C ARG A 456 -23.20 -9.07 -29.24
N SER A 457 -23.95 -8.75 -30.26
CA SER A 457 -24.03 -7.39 -30.79
C SER A 457 -24.66 -6.46 -29.76
N GLY A 458 -24.29 -5.18 -29.81
CA GLY A 458 -24.93 -4.13 -29.03
C GLY A 458 -26.39 -3.89 -29.47
N VAL A 459 -27.06 -3.00 -28.76
CA VAL A 459 -28.44 -2.60 -29.03
C VAL A 459 -28.52 -1.09 -29.14
N GLU A 460 -29.13 -0.59 -30.21
CA GLU A 460 -29.34 0.87 -30.35
C GLU A 460 -30.29 1.39 -29.27
N ILE A 461 -29.98 2.57 -28.68
CA ILE A 461 -30.78 3.17 -27.62
C ILE A 461 -32.21 3.48 -28.12
N SER A 462 -32.35 3.88 -29.38
CA SER A 462 -33.65 4.09 -30.02
C SER A 462 -34.48 2.81 -30.06
N SER A 463 -33.88 1.66 -30.36
CA SER A 463 -34.55 0.35 -30.35
C SER A 463 -34.93 -0.08 -28.93
N VAL A 464 -34.12 0.27 -27.92
CA VAL A 464 -34.48 0.10 -26.50
C VAL A 464 -35.71 0.94 -26.15
N ARG A 465 -35.74 2.20 -26.54
CA ARG A 465 -36.87 3.11 -26.28
C ARG A 465 -38.15 2.62 -26.97
N GLU A 466 -38.03 2.19 -28.21
CA GLU A 466 -39.17 1.61 -28.95
C GLU A 466 -39.73 0.37 -28.24
N ALA A 467 -38.85 -0.53 -27.80
CA ALA A 467 -39.26 -1.73 -27.07
C ALA A 467 -39.99 -1.40 -25.75
N LEU A 468 -39.57 -0.34 -25.03
CA LEU A 468 -40.21 0.09 -23.79
C LEU A 468 -41.58 0.74 -24.02
N THR A 469 -41.68 1.57 -25.06
CA THR A 469 -42.91 2.39 -25.30
C THR A 469 -43.95 1.71 -26.19
N ASN A 470 -43.48 0.89 -27.13
CA ASN A 470 -44.37 0.21 -28.11
C ASN A 470 -43.94 -1.24 -28.34
N PRO A 471 -43.92 -2.09 -27.30
CA PRO A 471 -43.51 -3.49 -27.44
C PRO A 471 -44.56 -4.29 -28.23
N GLU A 472 -44.11 -5.28 -28.99
CA GLU A 472 -44.99 -6.26 -29.63
C GLU A 472 -45.67 -7.19 -28.61
N ARG A 473 -45.00 -7.43 -27.50
CA ARG A 473 -45.53 -8.18 -26.35
C ARG A 473 -44.70 -7.87 -25.08
N THR A 474 -45.31 -8.16 -23.95
CA THR A 474 -44.62 -8.13 -22.63
C THR A 474 -44.70 -9.50 -21.96
N ASP A 475 -43.73 -9.82 -21.10
CA ASP A 475 -43.70 -11.04 -20.31
C ASP A 475 -43.20 -10.68 -18.89
N SER A 476 -44.00 -11.00 -17.87
CA SER A 476 -43.64 -10.72 -16.47
C SER A 476 -43.16 -11.99 -15.77
N ARG A 477 -42.05 -11.89 -15.04
CA ARG A 477 -41.47 -13.00 -14.27
C ARG A 477 -41.18 -12.58 -12.83
N ARG A 478 -41.51 -13.44 -11.90
CA ARG A 478 -41.14 -13.27 -10.47
C ARG A 478 -39.96 -14.16 -10.16
N GLY A 479 -38.81 -13.53 -9.85
CA GLY A 479 -37.59 -14.19 -9.45
C GLY A 479 -37.25 -13.96 -7.96
N LYS A 480 -36.09 -14.49 -7.51
CA LYS A 480 -35.57 -14.27 -6.13
C LYS A 480 -35.31 -12.79 -5.81
N LYS A 481 -35.08 -11.96 -6.84
CA LYS A 481 -34.75 -10.53 -6.71
C LYS A 481 -35.94 -9.59 -6.99
N GLY A 482 -37.17 -10.10 -6.99
CA GLY A 482 -38.39 -9.31 -7.28
C GLY A 482 -39.02 -9.63 -8.64
N VAL A 483 -39.92 -8.74 -9.07
CA VAL A 483 -40.59 -8.83 -10.37
C VAL A 483 -39.72 -8.22 -11.45
N SER A 484 -39.69 -8.81 -12.62
CA SER A 484 -39.07 -8.25 -13.82
C SER A 484 -40.05 -8.37 -15.01
N VAL A 485 -40.18 -7.31 -15.77
CA VAL A 485 -40.98 -7.27 -17.00
C VAL A 485 -40.04 -7.21 -18.19
N ARG A 486 -40.30 -8.07 -19.18
CA ARG A 486 -39.59 -8.07 -20.46
C ARG A 486 -40.48 -7.46 -21.53
N TYR A 487 -39.94 -6.47 -22.20
CA TYR A 487 -40.59 -5.78 -23.33
C TYR A 487 -39.92 -6.25 -24.62
N PHE A 488 -40.66 -6.87 -25.49
CA PHE A 488 -40.19 -7.40 -26.77
C PHE A 488 -40.53 -6.40 -27.88
N GLY A 489 -39.54 -5.57 -28.24
CA GLY A 489 -39.61 -4.67 -29.39
C GLY A 489 -39.25 -5.37 -30.70
N LYS A 490 -39.16 -4.62 -31.79
CA LYS A 490 -38.81 -5.17 -33.13
C LYS A 490 -37.35 -5.64 -33.18
N GLU A 491 -36.44 -4.86 -32.61
CA GLU A 491 -34.99 -5.11 -32.67
C GLU A 491 -34.36 -5.37 -31.29
N ALA A 492 -35.06 -5.06 -30.21
CA ALA A 492 -34.56 -5.21 -28.85
C ALA A 492 -35.53 -5.95 -27.94
N ILE A 493 -34.96 -6.68 -26.96
CA ILE A 493 -35.70 -7.23 -25.81
C ILE A 493 -35.12 -6.56 -24.56
N VAL A 494 -35.95 -5.79 -23.86
CA VAL A 494 -35.53 -5.01 -22.69
C VAL A 494 -36.16 -5.58 -21.42
N THR A 495 -35.40 -5.68 -20.36
CA THR A 495 -35.89 -6.16 -19.06
C THR A 495 -35.82 -5.01 -18.03
N VAL A 496 -36.93 -4.74 -17.38
CA VAL A 496 -37.07 -3.69 -16.36
C VAL A 496 -37.56 -4.31 -15.05
N ASN A 497 -37.11 -3.77 -13.94
CA ASN A 497 -37.73 -3.99 -12.65
C ASN A 497 -38.82 -2.93 -12.43
N PRO A 498 -40.12 -3.30 -12.48
CA PRO A 498 -41.19 -2.33 -12.36
C PRO A 498 -41.32 -1.71 -10.96
N ASP A 499 -40.83 -2.40 -9.90
CA ASP A 499 -40.89 -1.91 -8.54
C ASP A 499 -39.90 -0.74 -8.30
N THR A 500 -38.79 -0.70 -9.07
CA THR A 500 -37.73 0.32 -8.93
C THR A 500 -37.57 1.20 -10.17
N GLY A 501 -38.28 0.95 -11.24
CA GLY A 501 -38.09 1.65 -12.50
C GLY A 501 -36.71 1.47 -13.14
N THR A 502 -35.97 0.41 -12.78
CA THR A 502 -34.59 0.19 -13.21
C THR A 502 -34.52 -0.70 -14.45
N ILE A 503 -33.86 -0.23 -15.51
CA ILE A 503 -33.53 -1.09 -16.66
C ILE A 503 -32.38 -2.03 -16.24
N ILE A 504 -32.66 -3.34 -16.31
CA ILE A 504 -31.72 -4.39 -15.89
C ILE A 504 -30.79 -4.77 -17.04
N GLN A 505 -31.33 -5.05 -18.20
CA GLN A 505 -30.57 -5.49 -19.37
C GLN A 505 -31.36 -5.27 -20.70
N ALA A 506 -30.61 -5.22 -21.80
CA ALA A 506 -31.13 -5.33 -23.15
C ALA A 506 -30.39 -6.42 -23.93
N ASN A 507 -31.08 -7.05 -24.86
CA ASN A 507 -30.50 -8.00 -25.81
C ASN A 507 -31.04 -7.68 -27.22
N PRO A 508 -30.23 -7.86 -28.27
CA PRO A 508 -30.71 -7.76 -29.62
C PRO A 508 -31.74 -8.87 -29.89
N ARG A 509 -32.74 -8.55 -30.68
CA ARG A 509 -33.73 -9.52 -31.12
C ARG A 509 -33.38 -9.97 -32.54
N HIS A 510 -32.75 -11.15 -32.67
CA HIS A 510 -32.48 -11.74 -33.99
C HIS A 510 -33.81 -12.15 -34.64
N SER A 511 -33.99 -11.77 -35.90
CA SER A 511 -35.13 -12.28 -36.67
C SER A 511 -34.96 -13.79 -36.88
N ARG A 512 -36.06 -14.56 -36.80
CA ARG A 512 -36.05 -16.02 -37.03
C ARG A 512 -35.40 -16.43 -38.37
N LYS A 513 -35.28 -15.50 -39.36
CA LYS A 513 -34.66 -15.73 -40.67
C LYS A 513 -33.14 -15.79 -40.67
N GLU A 514 -32.46 -15.24 -39.64
CA GLU A 514 -30.98 -15.29 -39.54
C GLU A 514 -30.45 -16.51 -38.77
N MET A 515 -31.32 -17.29 -38.15
CA MET A 515 -30.94 -18.52 -37.44
C MET A 515 -31.03 -19.78 -38.33
N GLU A 516 -31.48 -19.67 -39.57
CA GLU A 516 -31.62 -20.78 -40.55
C GLU A 516 -30.59 -20.67 -41.71
N GLN A 517 -29.64 -19.73 -41.65
CA GLN A 517 -28.44 -19.66 -42.49
C GLN A 517 -27.17 -19.92 -41.66
#